data_31f1cc92b71b805641b652bc125cfb75
#
_entry.id   31f1cc92b71b805641b652bc125cfb75
#
_cell.length_a   1.000
_cell.length_b   1.000
_cell.length_c   1.000
_cell.angle_alpha   90.00
_cell.angle_beta   90.00
_cell.angle_gamma   90.00
#
_symmetry.space_group_name_H-M   'P 1'
#
loop_
_entity.id
_entity.type
_entity.pdbx_description
1 polymer ?
#
loop_
_entity_poly.entity_id
_entity_poly.type
_entity_poly.pdbx_seq_one_letter_code
_entity_poly.pdbx_strand_id
1 'polypeptide(L)'
;MQHYESPLIATAGQPAIVYIDIKSPYAFVALKPIFALERELGVQFDWRPLTLDIPSYLGSAKKKAGKVVESNRSASQWSGVKYAYRDARRYIERQGYILKGTEKIWDSSIANIGVLWVIEHARDKLEAYLEAVYPLFWRRELDIEDVAVVAACITTAGVGADGFEAFQAGIGKEVHDQLQGQLHHNNIYGVPTYVVDGQILFGREHLPLVRWHLTGKQGDAPDIAYELNSEANLQLNSELSPELSANKSDIKLTLFIDFKSPAAYLALKPTLDLIKTYHLDVNWLPFPTKQSAIAIEQDNETKGETHRRVRAVQRQQMHEMYAELGNTPMHFRPKPGNSDLALNVLANLSVDPTTFVSRAYDAYWIEGKDLNDAVVVEQLVTDAGLHFSAELLQSKAIDNSIEQAQAQGVFEVPAFVIEEQVFIGREHMPWLREIVAKKNQTLSLN
;
A
#
# COMPACT_ATOMS: atom_id res chain seq x y z
N MET A 1 10.99 -26.76 -18.83
CA MET A 1 11.16 -25.80 -17.73
C MET A 1 11.12 -24.39 -18.28
N GLN A 2 10.32 -23.53 -17.68
CA GLN A 2 10.14 -22.15 -18.11
C GLN A 2 11.44 -21.37 -17.87
N HIS A 3 12.07 -20.86 -18.92
CA HIS A 3 13.18 -19.92 -18.83
C HIS A 3 12.61 -18.51 -18.81
N TYR A 4 12.83 -17.77 -17.75
CA TYR A 4 12.46 -16.36 -17.66
C TYR A 4 13.55 -15.51 -18.33
N GLU A 5 13.29 -15.05 -19.55
CA GLU A 5 14.24 -14.23 -20.32
C GLU A 5 14.55 -12.90 -19.61
N SER A 6 13.55 -12.31 -18.96
CA SER A 6 13.67 -11.02 -18.29
C SER A 6 12.66 -10.92 -17.13
N PRO A 7 12.99 -10.22 -16.05
CA PRO A 7 12.03 -9.89 -14.99
C PRO A 7 10.87 -8.99 -15.44
N LEU A 8 11.00 -8.33 -16.59
CA LEU A 8 10.03 -7.35 -17.09
C LEU A 8 9.25 -7.84 -18.32
N ILE A 9 9.60 -8.99 -18.87
CA ILE A 9 8.93 -9.56 -20.06
C ILE A 9 8.16 -10.80 -19.63
N ALA A 10 6.84 -10.74 -19.81
CA ALA A 10 5.97 -11.88 -19.51
C ALA A 10 6.22 -13.03 -20.50
N THR A 11 5.99 -14.23 -20.03
CA THR A 11 6.00 -15.44 -20.87
C THR A 11 4.99 -15.29 -22.01
N ALA A 12 5.35 -15.81 -23.17
CA ALA A 12 4.52 -15.72 -24.38
C ALA A 12 3.07 -16.19 -24.12
N GLY A 13 2.11 -15.35 -24.51
CA GLY A 13 0.69 -15.60 -24.30
C GLY A 13 0.14 -15.16 -22.94
N GLN A 14 0.98 -14.63 -22.04
CA GLN A 14 0.56 -14.09 -20.74
C GLN A 14 0.65 -12.56 -20.77
N PRO A 15 -0.44 -11.83 -20.39
CA PRO A 15 -0.51 -10.39 -20.62
C PRO A 15 0.18 -9.56 -19.53
N ALA A 16 0.48 -10.15 -18.38
CA ALA A 16 1.12 -9.47 -17.25
C ALA A 16 1.91 -10.45 -16.38
N ILE A 17 2.91 -9.93 -15.66
CA ILE A 17 3.64 -10.68 -14.64
C ILE A 17 3.06 -10.32 -13.26
N VAL A 18 3.01 -11.31 -12.36
CA VAL A 18 2.66 -11.13 -10.95
C VAL A 18 3.75 -11.73 -10.07
N TYR A 19 4.44 -10.89 -9.31
CA TYR A 19 5.39 -11.34 -8.30
C TYR A 19 4.71 -11.52 -6.95
N ILE A 20 4.96 -12.65 -6.29
CA ILE A 20 4.43 -12.99 -4.96
C ILE A 20 5.51 -13.55 -4.04
N ASP A 21 5.25 -13.51 -2.72
CA ASP A 21 6.01 -14.25 -1.71
C ASP A 21 5.05 -14.82 -0.67
N ILE A 22 5.19 -16.10 -0.37
CA ILE A 22 4.32 -16.81 0.60
C ILE A 22 4.32 -16.13 1.98
N LYS A 23 5.44 -15.55 2.40
CA LYS A 23 5.52 -14.85 3.70
C LYS A 23 5.05 -13.39 3.68
N SER A 24 4.54 -12.89 2.54
CA SER A 24 3.99 -11.55 2.46
C SER A 24 2.50 -11.52 2.80
N PRO A 25 2.06 -10.79 3.84
CA PRO A 25 0.64 -10.66 4.15
C PRO A 25 -0.12 -9.92 3.05
N TYR A 26 0.52 -8.96 2.36
CA TYR A 26 -0.11 -8.23 1.26
C TYR A 26 -0.25 -9.07 -0.02
N ALA A 27 0.72 -9.98 -0.29
CA ALA A 27 0.56 -10.94 -1.36
C ALA A 27 -0.62 -11.90 -1.07
N PHE A 28 -0.78 -12.35 0.19
CA PHE A 28 -1.93 -13.17 0.59
C PHE A 28 -3.27 -12.46 0.34
N VAL A 29 -3.40 -11.20 0.77
CA VAL A 29 -4.62 -10.42 0.55
C VAL A 29 -4.93 -10.25 -0.94
N ALA A 30 -3.90 -10.18 -1.79
CA ALA A 30 -4.03 -9.93 -3.22
C ALA A 30 -4.45 -11.18 -4.02
N LEU A 31 -4.30 -12.40 -3.51
CA LEU A 31 -4.53 -13.62 -4.28
C LEU A 31 -5.94 -13.69 -4.87
N LYS A 32 -6.97 -13.63 -4.04
CA LYS A 32 -8.37 -13.73 -4.52
C LYS A 32 -8.72 -12.68 -5.56
N PRO A 33 -8.40 -11.38 -5.36
CA PRO A 33 -8.63 -10.36 -6.38
C PRO A 33 -7.88 -10.62 -7.70
N ILE A 34 -6.63 -11.11 -7.63
CA ILE A 34 -5.84 -11.39 -8.85
C ILE A 34 -6.44 -12.55 -9.63
N PHE A 35 -6.76 -13.67 -8.97
CA PHE A 35 -7.41 -14.80 -9.64
C PHE A 35 -8.82 -14.46 -10.13
N ALA A 36 -9.54 -13.59 -9.42
CA ALA A 36 -10.81 -13.07 -9.92
C ALA A 36 -10.63 -12.27 -11.21
N LEU A 37 -9.59 -11.45 -11.30
CA LEU A 37 -9.26 -10.70 -12.51
C LEU A 37 -8.85 -11.61 -13.68
N GLU A 38 -8.06 -12.67 -13.42
CA GLU A 38 -7.75 -13.68 -14.45
C GLU A 38 -9.03 -14.32 -15.04
N ARG A 39 -9.98 -14.68 -14.15
CA ARG A 39 -11.27 -15.26 -14.57
C ARG A 39 -12.15 -14.26 -15.32
N GLU A 40 -12.22 -13.02 -14.83
CA GLU A 40 -12.97 -11.91 -15.45
C GLU A 40 -12.52 -11.67 -16.90
N LEU A 41 -11.21 -11.66 -17.11
CA LEU A 41 -10.61 -11.37 -18.42
C LEU A 41 -10.38 -12.62 -19.30
N GLY A 42 -10.53 -13.83 -18.75
CA GLY A 42 -10.22 -15.07 -19.45
C GLY A 42 -8.74 -15.25 -19.79
N VAL A 43 -7.84 -14.74 -18.95
CA VAL A 43 -6.38 -14.75 -19.13
C VAL A 43 -5.68 -15.49 -18.00
N GLN A 44 -4.42 -15.84 -18.22
CA GLN A 44 -3.52 -16.31 -17.16
C GLN A 44 -2.33 -15.36 -17.06
N PHE A 45 -2.00 -14.93 -15.84
CA PHE A 45 -0.81 -14.13 -15.58
C PHE A 45 0.44 -15.00 -15.45
N ASP A 46 1.59 -14.40 -15.67
CA ASP A 46 2.90 -14.98 -15.44
C ASP A 46 3.26 -14.81 -13.95
N TRP A 47 2.93 -15.83 -13.15
CA TRP A 47 3.20 -15.81 -11.72
C TRP A 47 4.64 -16.19 -11.44
N ARG A 48 5.35 -15.35 -10.71
CA ARG A 48 6.75 -15.52 -10.36
C ARG A 48 6.98 -15.36 -8.86
N PRO A 49 7.71 -16.28 -8.23
CA PRO A 49 8.08 -16.12 -6.84
C PRO A 49 9.19 -15.09 -6.66
N LEU A 50 9.05 -14.26 -5.62
CA LEU A 50 10.08 -13.37 -5.10
C LEU A 50 10.23 -13.65 -3.62
N THR A 51 11.41 -14.05 -3.15
CA THR A 51 11.68 -14.27 -1.73
C THR A 51 12.24 -13.01 -1.09
N LEU A 52 11.45 -12.37 -0.22
CA LEU A 52 11.81 -11.13 0.46
C LEU A 52 12.96 -11.34 1.45
N ASP A 53 14.02 -10.56 1.35
CA ASP A 53 15.10 -10.50 2.35
C ASP A 53 14.77 -9.43 3.41
N ILE A 54 13.74 -9.73 4.22
CA ILE A 54 13.22 -8.80 5.24
C ILE A 54 14.31 -8.26 6.18
N PRO A 55 15.28 -9.07 6.67
CA PRO A 55 16.34 -8.58 7.55
C PRO A 55 17.16 -7.46 6.94
N SER A 56 17.40 -7.46 5.63
CA SER A 56 18.28 -6.50 4.97
C SER A 56 17.73 -5.07 4.98
N TYR A 57 16.42 -4.87 4.97
CA TYR A 57 15.80 -3.55 4.87
C TYR A 57 14.85 -3.17 6.02
N LEU A 58 14.24 -4.15 6.71
CA LEU A 58 13.36 -3.93 7.86
C LEU A 58 13.98 -4.33 9.20
N GLY A 59 15.22 -4.82 9.18
CA GLY A 59 15.86 -5.38 10.37
C GLY A 59 15.19 -6.67 10.86
N SER A 60 15.74 -7.21 11.93
CA SER A 60 15.33 -8.47 12.51
C SER A 60 14.70 -8.31 13.90
N ALA A 61 13.93 -9.30 14.30
CA ALA A 61 13.42 -9.43 15.66
C ALA A 61 13.30 -10.91 16.03
N LYS A 62 13.72 -11.26 17.24
CA LYS A 62 13.53 -12.59 17.80
C LYS A 62 12.41 -12.58 18.83
N LYS A 63 11.55 -13.59 18.77
CA LYS A 63 10.48 -13.79 19.75
C LYS A 63 10.77 -15.03 20.60
N LYS A 64 10.43 -14.96 21.89
CA LYS A 64 10.39 -16.10 22.80
C LYS A 64 9.07 -16.06 23.58
N ALA A 65 8.31 -17.15 23.54
CA ALA A 65 6.97 -17.21 24.12
C ALA A 65 6.05 -16.05 23.71
N GLY A 66 6.05 -15.67 22.40
CA GLY A 66 5.22 -14.62 21.85
C GLY A 66 5.71 -13.19 22.11
N LYS A 67 6.74 -12.99 22.95
CA LYS A 67 7.31 -11.67 23.27
C LYS A 67 8.60 -11.44 22.48
N VAL A 68 8.81 -10.20 22.00
CA VAL A 68 10.08 -9.79 21.38
C VAL A 68 11.15 -9.70 22.46
N VAL A 69 12.22 -10.50 22.31
CA VAL A 69 13.35 -10.54 23.25
C VAL A 69 14.59 -9.83 22.69
N GLU A 70 14.70 -9.71 21.38
CA GLU A 70 15.79 -9.04 20.69
C GLU A 70 15.25 -8.36 19.42
N SER A 71 15.69 -7.12 19.13
CA SER A 71 15.32 -6.42 17.89
C SER A 71 16.33 -5.32 17.59
N ASN A 72 16.68 -5.18 16.30
CA ASN A 72 17.45 -4.05 15.78
C ASN A 72 16.58 -3.08 14.95
N ARG A 73 15.24 -3.21 15.02
CA ARG A 73 14.31 -2.32 14.33
C ARG A 73 14.15 -1.00 15.03
N SER A 74 14.11 0.09 14.26
CA SER A 74 13.73 1.41 14.77
C SER A 74 12.25 1.47 15.15
N ALA A 75 11.85 2.50 15.90
CA ALA A 75 10.45 2.73 16.28
C ALA A 75 9.54 2.87 15.04
N SER A 76 10.01 3.58 14.00
CA SER A 76 9.27 3.75 12.73
C SER A 76 9.10 2.41 11.99
N GLN A 77 10.17 1.59 11.90
CA GLN A 77 10.07 0.26 11.31
C GLN A 77 9.07 -0.63 12.07
N TRP A 78 9.04 -0.56 13.40
CA TRP A 78 8.06 -1.28 14.20
C TRP A 78 6.63 -0.80 13.95
N SER A 79 6.41 0.51 13.82
CA SER A 79 5.08 1.06 13.50
C SER A 79 4.62 0.57 12.14
N GLY A 80 5.49 0.59 11.13
CA GLY A 80 5.18 0.06 9.80
C GLY A 80 4.86 -1.44 9.80
N VAL A 81 5.64 -2.26 10.53
CA VAL A 81 5.37 -3.71 10.65
C VAL A 81 4.03 -3.97 11.35
N LYS A 82 3.76 -3.30 12.47
CA LYS A 82 2.48 -3.45 13.19
C LYS A 82 1.30 -3.03 12.33
N TYR A 83 1.44 -1.92 11.60
CA TYR A 83 0.42 -1.43 10.68
C TYR A 83 0.17 -2.45 9.56
N ALA A 84 1.21 -2.95 8.89
CA ALA A 84 1.08 -3.92 7.80
C ALA A 84 0.29 -5.17 8.21
N TYR A 85 0.55 -5.70 9.42
CA TYR A 85 -0.22 -6.84 9.94
C TYR A 85 -1.67 -6.47 10.29
N ARG A 86 -1.90 -5.28 10.86
CA ARG A 86 -3.25 -4.80 11.19
C ARG A 86 -4.05 -4.56 9.92
N ASP A 87 -3.43 -3.92 8.95
CA ASP A 87 -4.05 -3.59 7.68
C ASP A 87 -4.37 -4.85 6.87
N ALA A 88 -3.40 -5.72 6.64
CA ALA A 88 -3.63 -6.99 5.94
C ALA A 88 -4.72 -7.83 6.62
N ARG A 89 -4.74 -7.87 7.97
CA ARG A 89 -5.75 -8.63 8.74
C ARG A 89 -7.16 -8.18 8.43
N ARG A 90 -7.45 -6.86 8.43
CA ARG A 90 -8.80 -6.35 8.16
C ARG A 90 -9.35 -6.80 6.81
N TYR A 91 -8.49 -6.91 5.79
CA TYR A 91 -8.90 -7.36 4.46
C TYR A 91 -8.97 -8.89 4.36
N ILE A 92 -8.06 -9.60 5.02
CA ILE A 92 -8.04 -11.06 5.06
C ILE A 92 -9.27 -11.61 5.81
N GLU A 93 -9.65 -11.01 6.95
CA GLU A 93 -10.86 -11.37 7.70
C GLU A 93 -12.12 -11.16 6.86
N ARG A 94 -12.17 -10.10 6.06
CA ARG A 94 -13.26 -9.85 5.12
C ARG A 94 -13.32 -10.90 4.00
N GLN A 95 -12.20 -11.51 3.63
CA GLN A 95 -12.15 -12.63 2.69
C GLN A 95 -12.45 -14.00 3.33
N GLY A 96 -12.74 -14.05 4.63
CA GLY A 96 -13.07 -15.26 5.38
C GLY A 96 -11.85 -16.03 5.90
N TYR A 97 -10.66 -15.43 5.89
CA TYR A 97 -9.44 -16.05 6.39
C TYR A 97 -8.98 -15.46 7.73
N ILE A 98 -8.02 -16.13 8.36
CA ILE A 98 -7.39 -15.70 9.60
C ILE A 98 -5.92 -15.38 9.32
N LEU A 99 -5.45 -14.21 9.78
CA LEU A 99 -4.06 -13.81 9.72
C LEU A 99 -3.51 -13.59 11.13
N LYS A 100 -2.62 -14.48 11.57
CA LYS A 100 -1.85 -14.34 12.81
C LYS A 100 -0.48 -13.75 12.48
N GLY A 101 0.07 -12.91 13.37
CA GLY A 101 1.45 -12.40 13.20
C GLY A 101 2.46 -13.55 13.27
N THR A 102 3.52 -13.49 12.47
CA THR A 102 4.55 -14.56 12.41
C THR A 102 5.34 -14.69 13.70
N GLU A 103 5.85 -15.88 13.97
CA GLU A 103 6.67 -16.18 15.16
C GLU A 103 8.14 -15.88 14.93
N LYS A 104 8.62 -16.05 13.70
CA LYS A 104 9.98 -15.75 13.25
C LYS A 104 9.94 -15.08 11.87
N ILE A 105 11.07 -14.63 11.38
CA ILE A 105 11.25 -14.30 9.97
C ILE A 105 11.53 -15.62 9.25
N TRP A 106 10.59 -16.04 8.42
CA TRP A 106 10.63 -17.31 7.70
C TRP A 106 11.47 -17.18 6.42
N ASP A 107 12.13 -18.25 6.04
CA ASP A 107 12.62 -18.45 4.67
C ASP A 107 11.49 -19.09 3.85
N SER A 108 10.98 -18.39 2.87
CA SER A 108 9.90 -18.88 2.00
C SER A 108 10.41 -19.52 0.71
N SER A 109 11.71 -19.68 0.54
CA SER A 109 12.30 -20.15 -0.72
C SER A 109 11.77 -21.51 -1.16
N ILE A 110 11.62 -22.48 -0.24
CA ILE A 110 11.10 -23.81 -0.56
C ILE A 110 9.66 -23.73 -1.06
N ALA A 111 8.78 -23.01 -0.35
CA ALA A 111 7.39 -22.86 -0.76
C ALA A 111 7.26 -22.02 -2.06
N ASN A 112 8.13 -21.03 -2.26
CA ASN A 112 8.22 -20.27 -3.51
C ASN A 112 8.73 -21.14 -4.68
N ILE A 113 9.65 -22.06 -4.47
CA ILE A 113 10.06 -23.07 -5.47
C ILE A 113 8.90 -24.04 -5.75
N GLY A 114 8.04 -24.31 -4.75
CA GLY A 114 6.78 -25.03 -4.97
C GLY A 114 5.85 -24.35 -5.98
N VAL A 115 5.83 -23.00 -6.03
CA VAL A 115 5.12 -22.26 -7.09
C VAL A 115 5.69 -22.61 -8.47
N LEU A 116 7.01 -22.64 -8.63
CA LEU A 116 7.66 -22.99 -9.90
C LEU A 116 7.34 -24.43 -10.30
N TRP A 117 7.36 -25.37 -9.34
CA TRP A 117 6.99 -26.77 -9.58
C TRP A 117 5.57 -26.90 -10.11
N VAL A 118 4.62 -26.24 -9.47
CA VAL A 118 3.20 -26.32 -9.86
C VAL A 118 2.97 -25.68 -11.22
N ILE A 119 3.63 -24.55 -11.51
CA ILE A 119 3.53 -23.91 -12.82
C ILE A 119 4.06 -24.83 -13.93
N GLU A 120 5.16 -25.54 -13.70
CA GLU A 120 5.77 -26.44 -14.67
C GLU A 120 4.92 -27.69 -14.94
N HIS A 121 4.25 -28.25 -13.91
CA HIS A 121 3.55 -29.54 -14.02
C HIS A 121 2.06 -29.42 -14.23
N ALA A 122 1.43 -28.38 -13.68
CA ALA A 122 -0.03 -28.19 -13.73
C ALA A 122 -0.40 -26.73 -13.39
N ARG A 123 -0.14 -25.78 -14.30
CA ARG A 123 -0.39 -24.35 -14.10
C ARG A 123 -1.83 -24.05 -13.64
N ASP A 124 -2.82 -24.81 -14.11
CA ASP A 124 -4.21 -24.70 -13.70
C ASP A 124 -4.47 -25.02 -12.20
N LYS A 125 -3.51 -25.64 -11.53
CA LYS A 125 -3.55 -25.97 -10.10
C LYS A 125 -2.85 -24.95 -9.21
N LEU A 126 -2.31 -23.86 -9.78
CA LEU A 126 -1.58 -22.87 -8.99
C LEU A 126 -2.45 -22.22 -7.91
N GLU A 127 -3.70 -21.83 -8.23
CA GLU A 127 -4.63 -21.29 -7.23
C GLU A 127 -4.85 -22.29 -6.09
N ALA A 128 -5.07 -23.57 -6.40
CA ALA A 128 -5.26 -24.62 -5.40
C ALA A 128 -4.02 -24.81 -4.52
N TYR A 129 -2.81 -24.73 -5.08
CA TYR A 129 -1.57 -24.79 -4.30
C TYR A 129 -1.43 -23.58 -3.34
N LEU A 130 -1.66 -22.38 -3.84
CA LEU A 130 -1.58 -21.18 -3.01
C LEU A 130 -2.64 -21.18 -1.90
N GLU A 131 -3.85 -21.69 -2.19
CA GLU A 131 -4.91 -21.90 -1.19
C GLU A 131 -4.56 -23.02 -0.17
N ALA A 132 -3.77 -24.00 -0.53
CA ALA A 132 -3.27 -25.01 0.39
C ALA A 132 -2.17 -24.48 1.33
N VAL A 133 -1.39 -23.47 0.89
CA VAL A 133 -0.24 -22.96 1.64
C VAL A 133 -0.58 -21.71 2.47
N TYR A 134 -1.09 -20.65 1.84
CA TYR A 134 -1.24 -19.35 2.51
C TYR A 134 -2.14 -19.38 3.76
N PRO A 135 -3.35 -19.94 3.73
CA PRO A 135 -4.22 -19.94 4.90
C PRO A 135 -3.63 -20.70 6.08
N LEU A 136 -2.98 -21.85 5.84
CA LEU A 136 -2.35 -22.67 6.87
C LEU A 136 -1.12 -21.97 7.45
N PHE A 137 -0.26 -21.41 6.59
CA PHE A 137 0.91 -20.65 7.01
C PHE A 137 0.52 -19.46 7.89
N TRP A 138 -0.45 -18.67 7.47
CA TRP A 138 -0.87 -17.48 8.22
C TRP A 138 -1.69 -17.79 9.47
N ARG A 139 -2.22 -19.02 9.61
CA ARG A 139 -2.75 -19.55 10.87
C ARG A 139 -1.69 -20.15 11.79
N ARG A 140 -0.41 -20.21 11.35
CA ARG A 140 0.73 -20.85 12.02
C ARG A 140 0.56 -22.37 12.16
N GLU A 141 0.03 -23.01 11.14
CA GLU A 141 -0.28 -24.43 11.07
C GLU A 141 0.58 -25.13 10.00
N LEU A 142 1.50 -24.39 9.34
CA LEU A 142 2.34 -24.88 8.25
C LEU A 142 3.78 -24.42 8.40
N ASP A 143 4.74 -25.34 8.32
CA ASP A 143 6.17 -25.07 8.20
C ASP A 143 6.55 -25.01 6.70
N ILE A 144 6.76 -23.80 6.20
CA ILE A 144 7.12 -23.57 4.79
C ILE A 144 8.61 -23.80 4.49
N GLU A 145 9.43 -24.07 5.52
CA GLU A 145 10.84 -24.42 5.40
C GLU A 145 11.08 -25.95 5.35
N ASP A 146 10.04 -26.75 5.55
CA ASP A 146 10.08 -28.21 5.45
C ASP A 146 9.64 -28.68 4.05
N VAL A 147 10.56 -29.32 3.34
CA VAL A 147 10.33 -29.83 1.97
C VAL A 147 9.17 -30.83 1.91
N ALA A 148 9.08 -31.73 2.90
CA ALA A 148 8.02 -32.74 2.93
C ALA A 148 6.63 -32.11 3.15
N VAL A 149 6.58 -31.06 3.99
CA VAL A 149 5.34 -30.28 4.23
C VAL A 149 4.89 -29.56 2.96
N VAL A 150 5.83 -28.93 2.26
CA VAL A 150 5.54 -28.26 0.97
C VAL A 150 5.09 -29.27 -0.10
N ALA A 151 5.78 -30.45 -0.19
CA ALA A 151 5.37 -31.54 -1.08
C ALA A 151 3.94 -32.03 -0.80
N ALA A 152 3.55 -32.12 0.48
CA ALA A 152 2.18 -32.47 0.86
C ALA A 152 1.16 -31.41 0.41
N CYS A 153 1.50 -30.10 0.46
CA CYS A 153 0.64 -29.04 -0.10
C CYS A 153 0.50 -29.15 -1.62
N ILE A 154 1.59 -29.49 -2.35
CA ILE A 154 1.56 -29.76 -3.79
C ILE A 154 0.60 -30.90 -4.10
N THR A 155 0.69 -32.00 -3.36
CA THR A 155 -0.22 -33.15 -3.49
C THR A 155 -1.66 -32.77 -3.17
N THR A 156 -1.89 -31.99 -2.12
CA THR A 156 -3.23 -31.48 -1.76
C THR A 156 -3.85 -30.63 -2.88
N ALA A 157 -3.03 -29.89 -3.62
CA ALA A 157 -3.48 -29.13 -4.79
C ALA A 157 -3.81 -30.00 -6.00
N GLY A 158 -3.59 -31.30 -5.93
CA GLY A 158 -3.82 -32.26 -7.02
C GLY A 158 -2.68 -32.35 -8.02
N VAL A 159 -1.47 -32.00 -7.62
CA VAL A 159 -0.25 -32.07 -8.44
C VAL A 159 0.66 -33.18 -7.89
N GLY A 160 1.27 -33.97 -8.76
CA GLY A 160 2.27 -34.95 -8.34
C GLY A 160 3.49 -34.25 -7.71
N ALA A 161 3.92 -34.74 -6.55
CA ALA A 161 5.09 -34.21 -5.84
C ALA A 161 6.33 -35.12 -5.98
N ASP A 162 6.22 -36.21 -6.75
CA ASP A 162 7.36 -37.14 -7.00
C ASP A 162 8.49 -36.38 -7.70
N GLY A 163 9.66 -36.33 -7.06
CA GLY A 163 10.82 -35.57 -7.56
C GLY A 163 10.90 -34.12 -7.10
N PHE A 164 9.92 -33.59 -6.36
CA PHE A 164 9.94 -32.21 -5.85
C PHE A 164 11.18 -31.92 -5.00
N GLU A 165 11.58 -32.84 -4.12
CA GLU A 165 12.78 -32.67 -3.28
C GLU A 165 14.06 -32.51 -4.14
N ALA A 166 14.23 -33.33 -5.17
CA ALA A 166 15.36 -33.19 -6.10
C ALA A 166 15.29 -31.90 -6.92
N PHE A 167 14.07 -31.51 -7.35
CA PHE A 167 13.84 -30.25 -8.04
C PHE A 167 14.18 -29.05 -7.17
N GLN A 168 13.72 -29.03 -5.94
CA GLN A 168 13.95 -27.95 -4.98
C GLN A 168 15.45 -27.83 -4.64
N ALA A 169 16.19 -28.93 -4.53
CA ALA A 169 17.63 -28.94 -4.25
C ALA A 169 18.50 -28.62 -5.50
N GLY A 170 17.95 -28.74 -6.71
CA GLY A 170 18.63 -28.56 -7.98
C GLY A 170 18.08 -27.43 -8.83
N ILE A 171 17.53 -27.80 -9.98
CA ILE A 171 17.14 -26.85 -11.04
C ILE A 171 16.08 -25.82 -10.59
N GLY A 172 15.14 -26.19 -9.70
CA GLY A 172 14.15 -25.27 -9.15
C GLY A 172 14.80 -24.14 -8.33
N LYS A 173 15.84 -24.49 -7.54
CA LYS A 173 16.64 -23.52 -6.82
C LYS A 173 17.43 -22.62 -7.76
N GLU A 174 18.04 -23.18 -8.81
CA GLU A 174 18.81 -22.39 -9.79
C GLU A 174 17.93 -21.34 -10.47
N VAL A 175 16.73 -21.72 -10.92
CA VAL A 175 15.76 -20.79 -11.54
C VAL A 175 15.30 -19.74 -10.54
N HIS A 176 14.99 -20.14 -9.30
CA HIS A 176 14.61 -19.22 -8.25
C HIS A 176 15.72 -18.19 -7.97
N ASP A 177 16.96 -18.64 -7.78
CA ASP A 177 18.10 -17.77 -7.48
C ASP A 177 18.41 -16.82 -8.64
N GLN A 178 18.27 -17.28 -9.89
CA GLN A 178 18.41 -16.44 -11.09
C GLN A 178 17.36 -15.32 -11.10
N LEU A 179 16.10 -15.65 -10.81
CA LEU A 179 15.05 -14.63 -10.67
C LEU A 179 15.40 -13.61 -9.59
N GLN A 180 15.77 -14.08 -8.37
CA GLN A 180 16.12 -13.19 -7.25
C GLN A 180 17.27 -12.24 -7.61
N GLY A 181 18.30 -12.72 -8.31
CA GLY A 181 19.47 -11.94 -8.69
C GLY A 181 19.19 -10.76 -9.61
N GLN A 182 18.07 -10.77 -10.32
CA GLN A 182 17.74 -9.75 -11.33
C GLN A 182 16.77 -8.68 -10.83
N LEU A 183 16.06 -8.90 -9.71
CA LEU A 183 14.88 -8.10 -9.36
C LEU A 183 15.21 -6.65 -9.02
N HIS A 184 16.18 -6.40 -8.13
CA HIS A 184 16.51 -5.04 -7.71
C HIS A 184 17.06 -4.18 -8.86
N HIS A 185 17.88 -4.77 -9.74
CA HIS A 185 18.40 -4.09 -10.93
C HIS A 185 17.29 -3.71 -11.92
N ASN A 186 16.13 -4.38 -11.84
CA ASN A 186 14.94 -4.09 -12.63
C ASN A 186 13.86 -3.36 -11.82
N ASN A 187 14.24 -2.70 -10.73
CA ASN A 187 13.35 -1.91 -9.88
C ASN A 187 12.19 -2.70 -9.24
N ILE A 188 12.33 -4.02 -9.08
CA ILE A 188 11.36 -4.86 -8.36
C ILE A 188 11.91 -5.13 -6.97
N TYR A 189 11.23 -4.66 -5.93
CA TYR A 189 11.73 -4.68 -4.54
C TYR A 189 10.77 -5.30 -3.53
N GLY A 190 9.57 -5.63 -3.93
CA GLY A 190 8.54 -6.14 -3.01
C GLY A 190 7.41 -6.87 -3.72
N VAL A 191 6.41 -7.30 -2.96
CA VAL A 191 5.27 -8.07 -3.44
C VAL A 191 3.96 -7.65 -2.73
N PRO A 192 2.78 -7.77 -3.41
CA PRO A 192 2.66 -8.14 -4.80
C PRO A 192 3.23 -7.05 -5.72
N THR A 193 3.81 -7.44 -6.85
CA THR A 193 4.21 -6.50 -7.91
C THR A 193 3.67 -7.01 -9.23
N TYR A 194 3.08 -6.12 -10.01
CA TYR A 194 2.60 -6.40 -11.36
C TYR A 194 3.56 -5.75 -12.36
N VAL A 195 3.78 -6.44 -13.48
CA VAL A 195 4.41 -5.83 -14.66
C VAL A 195 3.43 -5.96 -15.82
N VAL A 196 2.96 -4.84 -16.33
CA VAL A 196 1.97 -4.75 -17.41
C VAL A 196 2.30 -3.57 -18.32
N ASP A 197 2.28 -3.78 -19.63
CA ASP A 197 2.64 -2.74 -20.62
C ASP A 197 3.98 -2.02 -20.33
N GLY A 198 4.97 -2.75 -19.78
CA GLY A 198 6.26 -2.20 -19.39
C GLY A 198 6.27 -1.38 -18.09
N GLN A 199 5.13 -1.24 -17.43
CA GLN A 199 5.04 -0.57 -16.13
C GLN A 199 5.19 -1.55 -14.97
N ILE A 200 5.88 -1.12 -13.91
CA ILE A 200 6.08 -1.87 -12.67
C ILE A 200 5.19 -1.25 -11.60
N LEU A 201 4.23 -2.00 -11.11
CA LEU A 201 3.20 -1.56 -10.16
C LEU A 201 3.32 -2.36 -8.86
N PHE A 202 3.92 -1.77 -7.83
CA PHE A 202 4.10 -2.44 -6.53
C PHE A 202 2.95 -2.12 -5.59
N GLY A 203 2.24 -3.17 -5.18
CA GLY A 203 1.15 -3.11 -4.22
C GLY A 203 -0.19 -3.54 -4.84
N ARG A 204 -1.05 -4.15 -4.02
CA ARG A 204 -2.36 -4.63 -4.48
C ARG A 204 -3.33 -3.52 -4.88
N GLU A 205 -3.07 -2.30 -4.42
CA GLU A 205 -3.82 -1.08 -4.73
C GLU A 205 -3.80 -0.71 -6.21
N HIS A 206 -2.85 -1.26 -6.96
CA HIS A 206 -2.72 -1.03 -8.40
C HIS A 206 -3.54 -1.99 -9.26
N LEU A 207 -4.24 -2.96 -8.67
CA LEU A 207 -5.03 -3.92 -9.43
C LEU A 207 -6.10 -3.27 -10.34
N PRO A 208 -6.79 -2.18 -9.94
CA PRO A 208 -7.67 -1.44 -10.83
C PRO A 208 -6.94 -0.92 -12.08
N LEU A 209 -5.72 -0.42 -11.93
CA LEU A 209 -4.92 0.06 -13.05
C LEU A 209 -4.45 -1.09 -13.96
N VAL A 210 -4.08 -2.25 -13.38
CA VAL A 210 -3.78 -3.46 -14.15
C VAL A 210 -4.98 -3.87 -15.02
N ARG A 211 -6.18 -3.89 -14.44
CA ARG A 211 -7.42 -4.17 -15.18
C ARG A 211 -7.61 -3.18 -16.34
N TRP A 212 -7.44 -1.88 -16.08
CA TRP A 212 -7.59 -0.84 -17.09
C TRP A 212 -6.62 -1.00 -18.25
N HIS A 213 -5.34 -1.35 -17.96
CA HIS A 213 -4.36 -1.68 -19.00
C HIS A 213 -4.82 -2.87 -19.86
N LEU A 214 -5.25 -3.96 -19.22
CA LEU A 214 -5.62 -5.20 -19.90
C LEU A 214 -6.96 -5.12 -20.65
N THR A 215 -7.80 -4.13 -20.34
CA THR A 215 -9.06 -3.88 -21.05
C THR A 215 -8.94 -2.79 -22.13
N GLY A 216 -7.70 -2.42 -22.48
CA GLY A 216 -7.43 -1.49 -23.59
C GLY A 216 -7.53 -0.02 -23.22
N LYS A 217 -7.33 0.33 -21.93
CA LYS A 217 -7.26 1.73 -21.43
C LYS A 217 -8.50 2.56 -21.77
N GLN A 218 -9.67 1.97 -21.65
CA GLN A 218 -10.93 2.65 -21.97
C GLN A 218 -11.41 3.51 -20.80
N GLY A 219 -11.82 4.74 -21.10
CA GLY A 219 -12.25 5.72 -20.10
C GLY A 219 -11.10 6.29 -19.27
N ASP A 220 -11.46 7.00 -18.19
CA ASP A 220 -10.47 7.59 -17.28
C ASP A 220 -9.70 6.49 -16.56
N ALA A 221 -8.39 6.72 -16.38
CA ALA A 221 -7.56 5.80 -15.61
C ALA A 221 -8.02 5.79 -14.15
N PRO A 222 -8.14 4.60 -13.52
CA PRO A 222 -8.53 4.50 -12.12
C PRO A 222 -7.41 4.97 -11.20
N ASP A 223 -7.76 5.58 -10.07
CA ASP A 223 -6.80 5.80 -8.98
C ASP A 223 -6.52 4.49 -8.22
N ILE A 224 -5.50 4.53 -7.36
CA ILE A 224 -5.22 3.39 -6.47
C ILE A 224 -6.40 3.10 -5.56
N ALA A 225 -6.71 1.83 -5.41
CA ALA A 225 -7.76 1.39 -4.51
C ALA A 225 -7.58 -0.04 -4.04
N TYR A 226 -7.86 -0.29 -2.77
CA TYR A 226 -8.15 -1.63 -2.29
C TYR A 226 -9.62 -1.94 -2.58
N GLU A 227 -9.86 -2.58 -3.72
CA GLU A 227 -11.21 -2.96 -4.11
C GLU A 227 -11.84 -3.87 -3.04
N LEU A 228 -13.04 -3.51 -2.65
CA LEU A 228 -13.89 -4.33 -1.81
C LEU A 228 -14.78 -5.18 -2.72
N ASN A 229 -15.19 -6.36 -2.28
CA ASN A 229 -15.98 -7.30 -3.09
C ASN A 229 -17.14 -6.59 -3.79
N SER A 230 -17.22 -6.78 -5.10
CA SER A 230 -18.06 -6.04 -6.05
C SER A 230 -19.55 -5.98 -5.73
N GLU A 231 -20.13 -7.03 -5.13
CA GLU A 231 -21.56 -7.09 -4.81
C GLU A 231 -21.99 -6.05 -3.75
N ALA A 232 -21.17 -5.87 -2.69
CA ALA A 232 -21.45 -4.88 -1.67
C ALA A 232 -21.27 -3.43 -2.19
N ASN A 233 -20.32 -3.21 -3.12
CA ASN A 233 -20.09 -1.90 -3.71
C ASN A 233 -21.18 -1.52 -4.73
N LEU A 234 -21.70 -2.48 -5.49
CA LEU A 234 -22.82 -2.24 -6.42
C LEU A 234 -24.09 -1.87 -5.66
N GLN A 235 -24.38 -2.53 -4.54
CA GLN A 235 -25.50 -2.18 -3.67
C GLN A 235 -25.31 -0.80 -3.01
N LEU A 236 -24.14 -0.50 -2.46
CA LEU A 236 -23.87 0.81 -1.87
C LEU A 236 -24.00 1.97 -2.88
N ASN A 237 -23.50 1.79 -4.10
CA ASN A 237 -23.60 2.81 -5.15
C ASN A 237 -25.03 2.98 -5.68
N SER A 238 -25.87 1.93 -5.61
CA SER A 238 -27.27 1.99 -6.00
C SER A 238 -28.20 2.48 -4.91
N GLU A 239 -27.82 2.33 -3.63
CA GLU A 239 -28.60 2.73 -2.46
C GLU A 239 -28.28 4.14 -1.96
N LEU A 240 -27.24 4.81 -2.48
CA LEU A 240 -26.91 6.20 -2.20
C LEU A 240 -27.92 7.12 -2.90
N SER A 241 -29.14 7.19 -2.35
CA SER A 241 -30.11 8.21 -2.77
C SER A 241 -29.61 9.59 -2.39
N PRO A 242 -29.76 10.61 -3.24
CA PRO A 242 -29.40 12.00 -2.94
C PRO A 242 -30.04 12.55 -1.63
N GLU A 243 -31.13 11.95 -1.20
CA GLU A 243 -31.88 12.32 0.00
C GLU A 243 -31.18 11.93 1.33
N LEU A 244 -30.31 10.90 1.32
CA LEU A 244 -29.51 10.49 2.48
C LEU A 244 -28.37 11.47 2.81
N SER A 245 -28.03 12.37 1.90
CA SER A 245 -26.92 13.32 2.05
C SER A 245 -27.31 14.64 2.72
N ALA A 246 -28.59 14.87 3.03
CA ALA A 246 -29.08 16.17 3.51
C ALA A 246 -28.74 16.49 4.98
N ASN A 247 -28.44 15.49 5.80
CA ASN A 247 -28.12 15.68 7.21
C ASN A 247 -26.60 15.68 7.45
N LYS A 248 -26.13 16.63 8.29
CA LYS A 248 -24.74 16.66 8.76
C LYS A 248 -24.43 15.34 9.45
N SER A 249 -23.37 14.65 9.02
CA SER A 249 -22.95 13.40 9.63
C SER A 249 -22.33 13.65 11.01
N ASP A 250 -22.71 12.86 12.02
CA ASP A 250 -22.05 12.87 13.33
C ASP A 250 -20.68 12.17 13.33
N ILE A 251 -20.21 11.74 12.15
CA ILE A 251 -18.94 11.05 11.98
C ILE A 251 -17.80 12.06 12.02
N LYS A 252 -16.88 11.86 12.97
CA LYS A 252 -15.64 12.61 13.03
C LYS A 252 -14.55 11.85 12.28
N LEU A 253 -13.98 12.51 11.27
CA LEU A 253 -12.81 12.05 10.54
C LEU A 253 -11.61 12.88 10.97
N THR A 254 -10.56 12.24 11.50
CA THR A 254 -9.26 12.91 11.71
C THR A 254 -8.35 12.54 10.56
N LEU A 255 -7.71 13.54 9.97
CA LEU A 255 -6.79 13.38 8.86
C LEU A 255 -5.43 14.01 9.18
N PHE A 256 -4.40 13.17 9.25
CA PHE A 256 -3.02 13.61 9.39
C PHE A 256 -2.39 13.83 8.02
N ILE A 257 -1.79 15.02 7.84
CA ILE A 257 -1.19 15.44 6.56
C ILE A 257 0.18 16.09 6.74
N ASP A 258 0.92 16.14 5.63
CA ASP A 258 2.10 16.97 5.45
C ASP A 258 2.04 17.56 4.03
N PHE A 259 2.17 18.88 3.92
CA PHE A 259 2.06 19.59 2.63
C PHE A 259 3.12 19.17 1.60
N LYS A 260 4.29 18.71 2.05
CA LYS A 260 5.35 18.22 1.16
C LYS A 260 5.21 16.74 0.76
N SER A 261 4.17 16.04 1.27
CA SER A 261 3.91 14.65 0.91
C SER A 261 3.13 14.54 -0.40
N PRO A 262 3.70 13.92 -1.46
CA PRO A 262 2.98 13.73 -2.71
C PRO A 262 1.76 12.81 -2.55
N ALA A 263 1.86 11.78 -1.70
CA ALA A 263 0.75 10.89 -1.41
C ALA A 263 -0.42 11.62 -0.75
N ALA A 264 -0.12 12.58 0.16
CA ALA A 264 -1.15 13.36 0.84
C ALA A 264 -1.79 14.40 -0.12
N TYR A 265 -1.02 14.99 -1.02
CA TYR A 265 -1.59 15.87 -2.06
C TYR A 265 -2.50 15.11 -3.03
N LEU A 266 -2.07 13.95 -3.53
CA LEU A 266 -2.90 13.11 -4.40
C LEU A 266 -4.18 12.61 -3.69
N ALA A 267 -4.16 12.51 -2.37
CA ALA A 267 -5.33 12.16 -1.57
C ALA A 267 -6.29 13.34 -1.35
N LEU A 268 -5.88 14.59 -1.61
CA LEU A 268 -6.68 15.78 -1.30
C LEU A 268 -8.03 15.75 -2.02
N LYS A 269 -8.03 15.61 -3.34
CA LYS A 269 -9.25 15.62 -4.16
C LYS A 269 -10.24 14.52 -3.72
N PRO A 270 -9.88 13.22 -3.67
CA PRO A 270 -10.83 12.19 -3.22
C PRO A 270 -11.28 12.38 -1.77
N THR A 271 -10.48 13.04 -0.91
CA THR A 271 -10.88 13.40 0.45
C THR A 271 -11.92 14.51 0.46
N LEU A 272 -11.71 15.58 -0.32
CA LEU A 272 -12.69 16.68 -0.44
C LEU A 272 -14.01 16.18 -1.04
N ASP A 273 -13.95 15.27 -2.01
CA ASP A 273 -15.14 14.64 -2.58
C ASP A 273 -15.90 13.81 -1.51
N LEU A 274 -15.16 13.07 -0.66
CA LEU A 274 -15.74 12.32 0.46
C LEU A 274 -16.42 13.26 1.48
N ILE A 275 -15.72 14.34 1.89
CA ILE A 275 -16.23 15.36 2.81
C ILE A 275 -17.51 15.98 2.26
N LYS A 276 -17.49 16.40 1.00
CA LYS A 276 -18.64 17.03 0.35
C LYS A 276 -19.83 16.08 0.21
N THR A 277 -19.58 14.84 -0.21
CA THR A 277 -20.64 13.84 -0.45
C THR A 277 -21.38 13.48 0.84
N TYR A 278 -20.65 13.38 1.94
CA TYR A 278 -21.22 12.90 3.21
C TYR A 278 -21.34 13.97 4.30
N HIS A 279 -21.06 15.24 3.98
CA HIS A 279 -21.06 16.37 4.93
C HIS A 279 -20.28 16.08 6.22
N LEU A 280 -19.04 15.54 6.06
CA LEU A 280 -18.20 15.13 7.18
C LEU A 280 -17.60 16.32 7.92
N ASP A 281 -17.51 16.20 9.24
CA ASP A 281 -16.66 17.05 10.07
C ASP A 281 -15.25 16.49 10.10
N VAL A 282 -14.26 17.25 9.60
CA VAL A 282 -12.88 16.79 9.46
C VAL A 282 -11.94 17.58 10.34
N ASN A 283 -11.26 16.87 11.21
CA ASN A 283 -10.18 17.40 12.02
C ASN A 283 -8.84 17.21 11.25
N TRP A 284 -8.36 18.27 10.62
CA TRP A 284 -7.08 18.27 9.91
C TRP A 284 -5.93 18.48 10.89
N LEU A 285 -5.00 17.55 10.94
CA LEU A 285 -3.86 17.59 11.83
C LEU A 285 -2.53 17.50 11.06
N PRO A 286 -1.53 18.31 11.43
CA PRO A 286 -0.21 18.22 10.85
C PRO A 286 0.55 17.00 11.36
N PHE A 287 1.29 16.34 10.46
CA PHE A 287 2.26 15.30 10.79
C PHE A 287 3.51 15.45 9.93
N PRO A 288 4.54 16.16 10.39
CA PRO A 288 5.76 16.38 9.62
C PRO A 288 6.45 15.07 9.26
N THR A 289 6.61 14.80 7.98
CA THR A 289 7.32 13.62 7.48
C THR A 289 8.77 13.93 7.15
N LYS A 290 9.64 12.93 7.35
CA LYS A 290 11.02 13.02 6.87
C LYS A 290 11.04 12.61 5.40
N GLN A 291 11.27 13.58 4.54
CA GLN A 291 11.50 13.33 3.12
C GLN A 291 12.97 13.64 2.79
N SER A 292 13.59 12.76 2.03
CA SER A 292 14.96 12.93 1.58
C SER A 292 15.01 12.89 0.06
N ALA A 293 15.98 13.55 -0.54
CA ALA A 293 16.28 13.33 -1.95
C ALA A 293 16.53 11.83 -2.20
N ILE A 294 16.17 11.36 -3.38
CA ILE A 294 16.46 9.99 -3.78
C ILE A 294 17.98 9.82 -3.85
N ALA A 295 18.49 8.81 -3.18
CA ALA A 295 19.91 8.51 -3.19
C ALA A 295 20.38 8.14 -4.60
N ILE A 296 21.56 8.61 -4.97
CA ILE A 296 22.24 8.21 -6.21
C ILE A 296 22.84 6.82 -5.99
N GLU A 297 22.74 5.95 -7.00
CA GLU A 297 23.33 4.63 -6.97
C GLU A 297 24.84 4.66 -6.72
N GLN A 298 25.30 3.77 -5.84
CA GLN A 298 26.69 3.62 -5.46
C GLN A 298 27.17 2.20 -5.73
N ASP A 299 28.41 2.04 -6.19
CA ASP A 299 29.01 0.74 -6.54
C ASP A 299 29.01 -0.28 -5.38
N ASN A 300 29.00 0.18 -4.13
CA ASN A 300 29.13 -0.65 -2.93
C ASN A 300 27.89 -0.62 -2.05
N GLU A 301 26.69 -0.40 -2.62
CA GLU A 301 25.45 -0.45 -1.87
C GLU A 301 25.22 -1.81 -1.19
N THR A 302 24.87 -1.79 0.07
CA THR A 302 24.32 -2.97 0.74
C THR A 302 22.93 -3.28 0.17
N LYS A 303 22.47 -4.54 0.26
CA LYS A 303 21.10 -4.93 -0.17
C LYS A 303 20.02 -4.02 0.40
N GLY A 304 20.19 -3.57 1.67
CA GLY A 304 19.23 -2.67 2.31
C GLY A 304 19.26 -1.24 1.74
N GLU A 305 20.42 -0.74 1.32
CA GLU A 305 20.54 0.57 0.65
C GLU A 305 19.94 0.50 -0.74
N THR A 306 20.28 -0.51 -1.53
CA THR A 306 19.67 -0.77 -2.84
C THR A 306 18.14 -0.84 -2.72
N HIS A 307 17.63 -1.63 -1.78
CA HIS A 307 16.18 -1.74 -1.55
C HIS A 307 15.54 -0.38 -1.23
N ARG A 308 16.14 0.43 -0.34
CA ARG A 308 15.60 1.75 0.00
C ARG A 308 15.62 2.71 -1.19
N ARG A 309 16.71 2.71 -1.97
CA ARG A 309 16.83 3.53 -3.18
C ARG A 309 15.80 3.14 -4.23
N VAL A 310 15.73 1.86 -4.58
CA VAL A 310 14.77 1.33 -5.56
C VAL A 310 13.34 1.64 -5.14
N ARG A 311 13.01 1.43 -3.86
CA ARG A 311 11.69 1.78 -3.32
C ARG A 311 11.39 3.27 -3.45
N ALA A 312 12.37 4.15 -3.18
CA ALA A 312 12.18 5.60 -3.28
C ALA A 312 11.93 6.03 -4.73
N VAL A 313 12.71 5.48 -5.68
CA VAL A 313 12.53 5.71 -7.12
C VAL A 313 11.14 5.27 -7.57
N GLN A 314 10.75 4.04 -7.24
CA GLN A 314 9.46 3.49 -7.64
C GLN A 314 8.29 4.29 -7.04
N ARG A 315 8.38 4.68 -5.77
CA ARG A 315 7.32 5.51 -5.14
C ARG A 315 7.18 6.86 -5.84
N GLN A 316 8.28 7.52 -6.19
CA GLN A 316 8.21 8.77 -6.94
C GLN A 316 7.57 8.57 -8.30
N GLN A 317 8.02 7.58 -9.07
CA GLN A 317 7.44 7.25 -10.38
C GLN A 317 5.94 6.96 -10.31
N MET A 318 5.49 6.26 -9.26
CA MET A 318 4.06 6.02 -9.03
C MET A 318 3.29 7.32 -8.75
N HIS A 319 3.84 8.22 -7.93
CA HIS A 319 3.18 9.51 -7.69
C HIS A 319 3.12 10.37 -8.96
N GLU A 320 4.20 10.42 -9.74
CA GLU A 320 4.24 11.13 -11.04
C GLU A 320 3.21 10.56 -12.02
N MET A 321 3.17 9.25 -12.16
CA MET A 321 2.21 8.56 -13.02
C MET A 321 0.77 8.85 -12.62
N TYR A 322 0.42 8.74 -11.34
CA TYR A 322 -0.96 9.01 -10.89
C TYR A 322 -1.32 10.49 -10.94
N ALA A 323 -0.36 11.39 -10.78
CA ALA A 323 -0.57 12.82 -11.00
C ALA A 323 -0.93 13.08 -12.47
N GLU A 324 -0.20 12.47 -13.41
CA GLU A 324 -0.45 12.57 -14.84
C GLU A 324 -1.81 11.97 -15.23
N LEU A 325 -2.05 10.71 -14.83
CA LEU A 325 -3.30 9.99 -15.12
C LEU A 325 -4.54 10.69 -14.54
N GLY A 326 -4.41 11.28 -13.35
CA GLY A 326 -5.48 12.04 -12.69
C GLY A 326 -5.58 13.49 -13.08
N ASN A 327 -4.79 13.96 -14.07
CA ASN A 327 -4.69 15.38 -14.47
C ASN A 327 -4.49 16.30 -13.25
N THR A 328 -3.67 15.88 -12.27
CA THR A 328 -3.34 16.64 -11.08
C THR A 328 -2.00 17.35 -11.30
N PRO A 329 -1.96 18.68 -11.47
CA PRO A 329 -0.69 19.38 -11.68
C PRO A 329 0.22 19.22 -10.46
N MET A 330 1.42 18.67 -10.66
CA MET A 330 2.43 18.50 -9.62
C MET A 330 3.82 18.78 -10.17
N HIS A 331 4.59 19.61 -9.46
CA HIS A 331 5.99 19.86 -9.75
C HIS A 331 6.87 19.18 -8.71
N PHE A 332 7.46 18.05 -9.08
CA PHE A 332 8.40 17.33 -8.21
C PHE A 332 9.73 18.08 -8.13
N ARG A 333 10.20 18.29 -6.91
CA ARG A 333 11.47 18.98 -6.65
C ARG A 333 12.57 17.96 -6.46
N PRO A 334 13.79 18.21 -7.02
CA PRO A 334 14.94 17.32 -6.80
C PRO A 334 15.29 17.17 -5.31
N LYS A 335 15.00 18.20 -4.52
CA LYS A 335 15.17 18.23 -3.08
C LYS A 335 13.87 18.72 -2.43
N PRO A 336 13.32 17.96 -1.49
CA PRO A 336 12.10 18.35 -0.78
C PRO A 336 12.27 19.71 -0.09
N GLY A 337 11.23 20.53 -0.14
CA GLY A 337 11.16 21.80 0.60
C GLY A 337 10.83 21.58 2.08
N ASN A 338 10.72 22.69 2.81
CA ASN A 338 10.21 22.71 4.17
C ASN A 338 8.76 23.24 4.20
N SER A 339 7.94 22.68 5.08
CA SER A 339 6.52 23.05 5.26
C SER A 339 6.18 23.37 6.71
N ASP A 340 7.18 23.51 7.58
CA ASP A 340 6.98 23.58 9.04
C ASP A 340 6.11 24.76 9.46
N LEU A 341 6.29 25.97 8.86
CA LEU A 341 5.45 27.12 9.21
C LEU A 341 3.98 26.92 8.80
N ALA A 342 3.71 26.39 7.61
CA ALA A 342 2.34 26.09 7.22
C ALA A 342 1.71 24.99 8.07
N LEU A 343 2.50 23.98 8.51
CA LEU A 343 2.02 22.95 9.44
C LEU A 343 1.76 23.53 10.84
N ASN A 344 2.56 24.50 11.31
CA ASN A 344 2.29 25.22 12.57
C ASN A 344 0.98 26.00 12.49
N VAL A 345 0.74 26.70 11.38
CA VAL A 345 -0.56 27.39 11.15
C VAL A 345 -1.69 26.40 11.22
N LEU A 346 -1.62 25.28 10.49
CA LEU A 346 -2.66 24.24 10.51
C LEU A 346 -2.95 23.75 11.95
N ALA A 347 -1.91 23.55 12.76
CA ALA A 347 -2.05 23.09 14.15
C ALA A 347 -2.74 24.11 15.07
N ASN A 348 -2.61 25.41 14.77
CA ASN A 348 -3.10 26.50 15.61
C ASN A 348 -4.44 27.07 15.14
N LEU A 349 -4.95 26.68 13.95
CA LEU A 349 -6.26 27.13 13.49
C LEU A 349 -7.39 26.50 14.33
N SER A 350 -8.29 27.34 14.84
CA SER A 350 -9.46 26.93 15.62
C SER A 350 -10.76 26.88 14.81
N VAL A 351 -10.68 27.12 13.50
CA VAL A 351 -11.80 27.13 12.55
C VAL A 351 -11.50 26.11 11.45
N ASP A 352 -12.48 25.81 10.61
CA ASP A 352 -12.29 24.86 9.49
C ASP A 352 -11.14 25.31 8.59
N PRO A 353 -10.04 24.55 8.51
CA PRO A 353 -8.86 24.91 7.74
C PRO A 353 -8.92 24.39 6.29
N THR A 354 -10.00 23.79 5.83
CA THR A 354 -10.08 23.07 4.55
C THR A 354 -9.64 23.94 3.36
N THR A 355 -10.02 25.22 3.34
CA THR A 355 -9.60 26.16 2.27
C THR A 355 -8.10 26.45 2.37
N PHE A 356 -7.57 26.68 3.57
CA PHE A 356 -6.14 26.88 3.80
C PHE A 356 -5.35 25.65 3.37
N VAL A 357 -5.79 24.44 3.74
CA VAL A 357 -5.14 23.18 3.34
C VAL A 357 -5.05 23.07 1.83
N SER A 358 -6.14 23.32 1.11
CA SER A 358 -6.17 23.27 -0.35
C SER A 358 -5.21 24.28 -0.97
N ARG A 359 -5.23 25.54 -0.49
CA ARG A 359 -4.33 26.60 -0.96
C ARG A 359 -2.86 26.31 -0.69
N ALA A 360 -2.53 25.76 0.49
CA ALA A 360 -1.16 25.42 0.85
C ALA A 360 -0.60 24.29 -0.04
N TYR A 361 -1.41 23.30 -0.37
CA TYR A 361 -1.01 22.26 -1.33
C TYR A 361 -0.78 22.82 -2.73
N ASP A 362 -1.67 23.66 -3.25
CA ASP A 362 -1.50 24.30 -4.56
C ASP A 362 -0.25 25.18 -4.60
N ALA A 363 -0.03 25.98 -3.56
CA ALA A 363 1.17 26.81 -3.44
C ALA A 363 2.46 25.98 -3.47
N TYR A 364 2.48 24.83 -2.80
CA TYR A 364 3.66 23.95 -2.77
C TYR A 364 3.84 23.19 -4.10
N TRP A 365 2.80 22.50 -4.57
CA TRP A 365 2.92 21.54 -5.68
C TRP A 365 2.76 22.15 -7.05
N ILE A 366 1.98 23.24 -7.19
CA ILE A 366 1.73 23.90 -8.47
C ILE A 366 2.60 25.15 -8.62
N GLU A 367 2.58 26.03 -7.59
CA GLU A 367 3.23 27.34 -7.70
C GLU A 367 4.72 27.30 -7.26
N GLY A 368 5.17 26.22 -6.67
CA GLY A 368 6.56 26.07 -6.25
C GLY A 368 6.99 26.97 -5.06
N LYS A 369 6.01 27.48 -4.28
CA LYS A 369 6.28 28.37 -3.13
C LYS A 369 6.93 27.63 -1.96
N ASP A 370 7.68 28.38 -1.15
CA ASP A 370 8.26 27.88 0.10
C ASP A 370 7.25 28.06 1.24
N LEU A 371 6.74 26.97 1.76
CA LEU A 371 5.79 26.97 2.88
C LEU A 371 6.47 27.21 4.24
N ASN A 372 7.77 27.47 4.24
CA ASN A 372 8.52 27.94 5.42
C ASN A 372 8.83 29.43 5.36
N ASP A 373 8.31 30.15 4.36
CA ASP A 373 8.36 31.61 4.27
C ASP A 373 7.11 32.21 4.93
N ALA A 374 7.34 33.05 5.97
CA ALA A 374 6.26 33.66 6.75
C ALA A 374 5.33 34.54 5.89
N VAL A 375 5.87 35.24 4.90
CA VAL A 375 5.07 36.10 3.98
C VAL A 375 4.15 35.26 3.10
N VAL A 376 4.66 34.14 2.59
CA VAL A 376 3.85 33.17 1.82
C VAL A 376 2.73 32.60 2.69
N VAL A 377 3.05 32.19 3.91
CA VAL A 377 2.08 31.57 4.82
C VAL A 377 1.01 32.56 5.27
N GLU A 378 1.39 33.82 5.59
CA GLU A 378 0.45 34.90 5.88
C GLU A 378 -0.51 35.15 4.73
N GLN A 379 -0.01 35.18 3.50
CA GLN A 379 -0.85 35.36 2.31
C GLN A 379 -1.84 34.19 2.15
N LEU A 380 -1.39 32.93 2.35
CA LEU A 380 -2.25 31.75 2.26
C LEU A 380 -3.38 31.75 3.29
N VAL A 381 -3.10 32.19 4.53
CA VAL A 381 -4.12 32.37 5.59
C VAL A 381 -5.15 33.42 5.17
N THR A 382 -4.67 34.56 4.67
CA THR A 382 -5.53 35.66 4.19
C THR A 382 -6.40 35.24 2.98
N ASP A 383 -5.80 34.56 2.00
CA ASP A 383 -6.51 34.05 0.81
C ASP A 383 -7.53 32.97 1.17
N ALA A 384 -7.36 32.28 2.27
CA ALA A 384 -8.35 31.35 2.82
C ALA A 384 -9.49 32.06 3.57
N GLY A 385 -9.47 33.39 3.67
CA GLY A 385 -10.47 34.19 4.39
C GLY A 385 -10.29 34.13 5.92
N LEU A 386 -9.11 33.73 6.40
CA LEU A 386 -8.80 33.58 7.81
C LEU A 386 -7.99 34.79 8.34
N HIS A 387 -8.06 34.99 9.67
CA HIS A 387 -7.28 36.03 10.32
C HIS A 387 -5.87 35.51 10.66
N PHE A 388 -4.84 36.16 10.12
CA PHE A 388 -3.45 35.86 10.46
C PHE A 388 -3.03 36.54 11.76
N SER A 389 -2.33 35.82 12.61
CA SER A 389 -1.60 36.33 13.74
C SER A 389 -0.27 35.61 13.90
N ALA A 390 0.72 36.26 14.48
CA ALA A 390 2.03 35.66 14.72
C ALA A 390 1.97 34.40 15.62
N GLU A 391 0.93 34.27 16.42
CA GLU A 391 0.70 33.10 17.28
C GLU A 391 0.46 31.82 16.46
N LEU A 392 -0.11 31.93 15.26
CA LEU A 392 -0.30 30.80 14.35
C LEU A 392 1.01 30.13 13.91
N LEU A 393 2.12 30.85 13.97
CA LEU A 393 3.44 30.31 13.59
C LEU A 393 4.13 29.50 14.71
N GLN A 394 3.55 29.46 15.92
CA GLN A 394 4.16 28.78 17.06
C GLN A 394 4.11 27.25 16.90
N SER A 395 5.22 26.58 17.21
CA SER A 395 5.39 25.13 17.01
C SER A 395 4.73 24.24 18.07
N LYS A 396 4.38 24.79 19.25
CA LYS A 396 3.90 23.98 20.38
C LYS A 396 2.67 23.11 20.07
N ALA A 397 1.77 23.56 19.21
CA ALA A 397 0.56 22.81 18.85
C ALA A 397 0.87 21.59 17.96
N ILE A 398 1.95 21.67 17.16
CA ILE A 398 2.34 20.54 16.29
C ILE A 398 2.87 19.36 17.12
N ASP A 399 3.53 19.61 18.26
CA ASP A 399 4.01 18.55 19.15
C ASP A 399 2.84 17.70 19.67
N ASN A 400 1.71 18.31 20.03
CA ASN A 400 0.51 17.61 20.45
C ASN A 400 -0.05 16.73 19.32
N SER A 401 -0.02 17.25 18.09
CA SER A 401 -0.49 16.48 16.92
C SER A 401 0.41 15.26 16.64
N ILE A 402 1.71 15.41 16.78
CA ILE A 402 2.68 14.31 16.65
C ILE A 402 2.46 13.25 17.73
N GLU A 403 2.27 13.66 18.99
CA GLU A 403 1.98 12.75 20.09
C GLU A 403 0.68 11.98 19.85
N GLN A 404 -0.38 12.66 19.42
CA GLN A 404 -1.64 12.04 19.06
C GLN A 404 -1.48 11.02 17.91
N ALA A 405 -0.76 11.39 16.86
CA ALA A 405 -0.47 10.52 15.73
C ALA A 405 0.27 9.25 16.17
N GLN A 406 1.32 9.41 16.99
CA GLN A 406 2.11 8.30 17.50
C GLN A 406 1.30 7.37 18.40
N ALA A 407 0.45 7.93 19.28
CA ALA A 407 -0.43 7.14 20.15
C ALA A 407 -1.41 6.27 19.35
N GLN A 408 -1.86 6.74 18.18
CA GLN A 408 -2.72 6.02 17.26
C GLN A 408 -1.95 5.07 16.31
N GLY A 409 -0.63 5.14 16.31
CA GLY A 409 0.23 4.34 15.44
C GLY A 409 0.34 4.87 14.01
N VAL A 410 0.08 6.16 13.80
CA VAL A 410 0.38 6.88 12.55
C VAL A 410 1.88 7.05 12.43
N PHE A 411 2.43 6.79 11.25
CA PHE A 411 3.86 6.92 10.97
C PHE A 411 4.14 7.44 9.55
N GLU A 412 3.11 7.56 8.75
CA GLU A 412 3.13 8.07 7.36
C GLU A 412 1.81 8.79 7.05
N VAL A 413 1.80 9.64 6.02
CA VAL A 413 0.63 10.42 5.59
C VAL A 413 0.34 10.23 4.11
N PRO A 414 -0.93 10.38 3.67
CA PRO A 414 -2.10 10.75 4.48
C PRO A 414 -2.51 9.61 5.41
N ALA A 415 -2.97 9.93 6.62
CA ALA A 415 -3.52 8.94 7.53
C ALA A 415 -4.90 9.37 8.01
N PHE A 416 -5.89 8.56 7.72
CA PHE A 416 -7.28 8.76 8.08
C PHE A 416 -7.59 7.98 9.35
N VAL A 417 -8.19 8.65 10.33
CA VAL A 417 -8.65 8.01 11.57
C VAL A 417 -10.15 8.20 11.68
N ILE A 418 -10.85 7.10 11.69
CA ILE A 418 -12.31 7.02 11.82
C ILE A 418 -12.64 5.84 12.74
N GLU A 419 -13.51 6.04 13.73
CA GLU A 419 -13.90 4.99 14.69
C GLU A 419 -12.71 4.23 15.30
N GLU A 420 -11.67 4.95 15.71
CA GLU A 420 -10.43 4.39 16.26
C GLU A 420 -9.61 3.53 15.27
N GLN A 421 -10.08 3.42 14.04
CA GLN A 421 -9.36 2.74 12.98
C GLN A 421 -8.45 3.71 12.22
N VAL A 422 -7.20 3.30 11.98
CA VAL A 422 -6.23 4.06 11.20
C VAL A 422 -6.09 3.45 9.82
N PHE A 423 -6.20 4.27 8.79
CA PHE A 423 -6.00 3.94 7.38
C PHE A 423 -4.91 4.86 6.81
N ILE A 424 -3.80 4.31 6.37
CA ILE A 424 -2.68 5.09 5.81
C ILE A 424 -2.66 4.88 4.30
N GLY A 425 -2.86 5.98 3.57
CA GLY A 425 -2.93 5.99 2.11
C GLY A 425 -4.35 6.12 1.57
N ARG A 426 -4.47 6.67 0.35
CA ARG A 426 -5.75 6.91 -0.32
C ARG A 426 -6.37 5.65 -0.94
N GLU A 427 -5.62 4.58 -1.02
CA GLU A 427 -6.09 3.25 -1.47
C GLU A 427 -7.22 2.71 -0.59
N HIS A 428 -7.37 3.23 0.61
CA HIS A 428 -8.44 2.88 1.55
C HIS A 428 -9.75 3.65 1.32
N MET A 429 -9.83 4.57 0.36
CA MET A 429 -11.04 5.34 0.09
C MET A 429 -12.30 4.49 -0.10
N PRO A 430 -12.26 3.30 -0.75
CA PRO A 430 -13.45 2.44 -0.82
C PRO A 430 -13.96 2.00 0.55
N TRP A 431 -13.07 1.68 1.48
CA TRP A 431 -13.45 1.27 2.84
C TRP A 431 -13.96 2.46 3.66
N LEU A 432 -13.31 3.62 3.56
CA LEU A 432 -13.76 4.85 4.23
C LEU A 432 -15.18 5.23 3.78
N ARG A 433 -15.47 5.17 2.48
CA ARG A 433 -16.82 5.38 1.93
C ARG A 433 -17.83 4.39 2.51
N GLU A 434 -17.48 3.13 2.61
CA GLU A 434 -18.36 2.10 3.18
C GLU A 434 -18.67 2.36 4.66
N ILE A 435 -17.66 2.73 5.49
CA ILE A 435 -17.89 3.06 6.90
C ILE A 435 -18.86 4.22 7.02
N VAL A 436 -18.62 5.29 6.26
CA VAL A 436 -19.43 6.51 6.32
C VAL A 436 -20.85 6.24 5.83
N ALA A 437 -21.02 5.53 4.73
CA ALA A 437 -22.34 5.18 4.18
C ALA A 437 -23.17 4.35 5.15
N LYS A 438 -22.60 3.32 5.75
CA LYS A 438 -23.29 2.46 6.73
C LYS A 438 -23.78 3.24 7.96
N LYS A 439 -22.96 4.16 8.46
CA LYS A 439 -23.35 5.00 9.61
C LYS A 439 -24.49 5.95 9.27
N ASN A 440 -24.42 6.60 8.11
CA ASN A 440 -25.49 7.51 7.71
C ASN A 440 -26.82 6.77 7.52
N GLN A 441 -26.81 5.53 7.01
CA GLN A 441 -28.00 4.69 6.93
C GLN A 441 -28.58 4.36 8.32
N THR A 442 -27.73 4.04 9.29
CA THR A 442 -28.18 3.73 10.66
C THR A 442 -28.82 4.95 11.34
N LEU A 443 -28.30 6.16 11.09
CA LEU A 443 -28.83 7.42 11.63
C LEU A 443 -30.17 7.83 10.98
N SER A 444 -30.42 7.42 9.74
CA SER A 444 -31.69 7.71 9.05
C SER A 444 -32.85 6.78 9.44
N LEU A 445 -32.54 5.67 10.11
CA LEU A 445 -33.54 4.67 10.58
C LEU A 445 -33.95 4.86 12.06
N ASN A 446 -33.30 5.77 12.79
CA ASN A 446 -33.60 6.17 14.17
C ASN A 446 -34.20 7.57 14.20
#